data_55399ec93cb4ccc4ad2305ed1e3a6341
#
_entry.id   55399ec93cb4ccc4ad2305ed1e3a6341
#
_cell.length_a   1.000
_cell.length_b   1.000
_cell.length_c   1.000
_cell.angle_alpha   90.00
_cell.angle_beta   90.00
_cell.angle_gamma   90.00
#
_symmetry.space_group_name_H-M   'P 1'
#
loop_
_entity.id
_entity.type
_entity.pdbx_description
1 polymer ?
#
loop_
_entity_poly.entity_id
_entity_poly.type
_entity_poly.pdbx_seq_one_letter_code
_entity_poly.pdbx_strand_id
1 'polypeptide(L)'
;MVKFTPVIEFISAMRMHQVAFRWIRDRHHQVWYAYAMVLALLVFAFNWWGMHVFHQWIEGHLVRLGVGEFVSSWTDQADIQSVQIGQVTRWQSYMDQAVEVVFKFVFWVLAIWFEIKTMKYVLLALSGPFVSWVSEQTESNITGVAAEFNALVWSRDLIRSVVFSAILFFAEIAVSMLSLGSVLVSWVFFPALAPIFSVSAIILEVVLSSFVFGMASFDPVWERKGLGFRSRFSRAWSDKWKLMGLGLPFHMAMATPFISAFLAPIFLPILSGVGAVLIVMRSENEQFYS
;
A
#
# COMPACT_ATOMS: atom_id res chain seq x y z
N MET A 1 -24.49 -20.91 -20.01
CA MET A 1 -24.42 -19.49 -19.70
C MET A 1 -23.18 -19.25 -18.85
N VAL A 2 -22.16 -18.59 -19.41
CA VAL A 2 -20.97 -18.19 -18.63
C VAL A 2 -21.42 -17.07 -17.70
N LYS A 3 -21.50 -17.37 -16.39
CA LYS A 3 -21.85 -16.33 -15.41
C LYS A 3 -20.67 -15.37 -15.32
N PHE A 4 -20.81 -14.16 -15.85
CA PHE A 4 -19.87 -13.05 -15.65
C PHE A 4 -19.87 -12.54 -14.19
N THR A 5 -20.14 -13.44 -13.25
CA THR A 5 -20.23 -13.16 -11.82
C THR A 5 -19.00 -12.39 -11.27
N PRO A 6 -17.74 -12.75 -11.62
CA PRO A 6 -16.56 -12.05 -11.08
C PRO A 6 -16.48 -10.57 -11.47
N VAL A 7 -16.78 -10.25 -12.73
CA VAL A 7 -16.73 -8.87 -13.24
C VAL A 7 -17.85 -8.03 -12.64
N ILE A 8 -19.03 -8.62 -12.49
CA ILE A 8 -20.19 -7.94 -11.88
C ILE A 8 -19.92 -7.66 -10.40
N GLU A 9 -19.35 -8.63 -9.66
CA GLU A 9 -18.97 -8.45 -8.26
C GLU A 9 -17.91 -7.35 -8.09
N PHE A 10 -16.89 -7.34 -8.95
CA PHE A 10 -15.85 -6.33 -8.94
C PHE A 10 -16.40 -4.92 -9.18
N ILE A 11 -17.19 -4.74 -10.26
CA ILE A 11 -17.79 -3.44 -10.59
C ILE A 11 -18.78 -2.99 -9.51
N SER A 12 -19.57 -3.92 -8.98
CA SER A 12 -20.53 -3.63 -7.90
C SER A 12 -19.79 -3.16 -6.65
N ALA A 13 -18.71 -3.84 -6.25
CA ALA A 13 -17.91 -3.45 -5.11
C ALA A 13 -17.22 -2.09 -5.31
N MET A 14 -16.69 -1.81 -6.50
CA MET A 14 -16.11 -0.51 -6.83
C MET A 14 -17.13 0.63 -6.70
N ARG A 15 -18.37 0.40 -7.14
CA ARG A 15 -19.47 1.38 -7.02
C ARG A 15 -19.90 1.63 -5.56
N MET A 16 -19.57 0.73 -4.63
CA MET A 16 -19.93 0.90 -3.21
C MET A 16 -19.33 2.15 -2.58
N HIS A 17 -18.20 2.68 -3.09
CA HIS A 17 -17.69 3.97 -2.63
C HIS A 17 -18.69 5.11 -2.87
N GLN A 18 -19.38 5.12 -4.01
CA GLN A 18 -20.41 6.12 -4.30
C GLN A 18 -21.64 5.93 -3.41
N VAL A 19 -22.02 4.68 -3.16
CA VAL A 19 -23.13 4.34 -2.25
C VAL A 19 -22.77 4.75 -0.82
N ALA A 20 -21.58 4.42 -0.35
CA ALA A 20 -21.07 4.80 0.96
C ALA A 20 -21.04 6.33 1.13
N PHE A 21 -20.55 7.06 0.13
CA PHE A 21 -20.53 8.51 0.15
C PHE A 21 -21.94 9.11 0.31
N ARG A 22 -22.92 8.63 -0.47
CA ARG A 22 -24.33 9.06 -0.35
C ARG A 22 -24.88 8.72 1.03
N TRP A 23 -24.65 7.51 1.52
CA TRP A 23 -25.10 7.04 2.81
C TRP A 23 -24.59 7.93 3.96
N ILE A 24 -23.28 8.30 3.95
CA ILE A 24 -22.68 9.19 4.95
C ILE A 24 -23.31 10.58 4.88
N ARG A 25 -23.49 11.12 3.66
CA ARG A 25 -24.11 12.43 3.45
C ARG A 25 -25.54 12.48 3.93
N ASP A 26 -26.34 11.50 3.57
CA ASP A 26 -27.79 11.48 3.84
C ASP A 26 -28.09 11.24 5.33
N ARG A 27 -27.16 10.63 6.07
CA ARG A 27 -27.23 10.40 7.51
C ARG A 27 -26.55 11.47 8.37
N HIS A 28 -26.07 12.56 7.79
CA HIS A 28 -25.36 13.65 8.46
C HIS A 28 -24.11 13.22 9.26
N HIS A 29 -23.45 12.12 8.89
CA HIS A 29 -22.23 11.65 9.51
C HIS A 29 -20.96 12.34 9.00
N GLN A 30 -21.07 13.57 8.52
CA GLN A 30 -19.95 14.35 7.95
C GLN A 30 -18.82 14.60 8.95
N VAL A 31 -19.10 14.56 10.24
CA VAL A 31 -18.09 14.67 11.30
C VAL A 31 -17.02 13.58 11.21
N TRP A 32 -17.33 12.42 10.61
CA TRP A 32 -16.34 11.35 10.38
C TRP A 32 -15.19 11.82 9.50
N TYR A 33 -15.45 12.71 8.55
CA TYR A 33 -14.39 13.29 7.72
C TYR A 33 -13.44 14.19 8.51
N ALA A 34 -13.92 14.87 9.58
CA ALA A 34 -13.05 15.65 10.45
C ALA A 34 -12.08 14.76 11.23
N TYR A 35 -12.54 13.63 11.76
CA TYR A 35 -11.64 12.65 12.41
C TYR A 35 -10.62 12.06 11.43
N ALA A 36 -11.04 11.72 10.22
CA ALA A 36 -10.12 11.24 9.20
C ALA A 36 -9.11 12.31 8.77
N MET A 37 -9.50 13.58 8.75
CA MET A 37 -8.58 14.68 8.46
C MET A 37 -7.50 14.82 9.55
N VAL A 38 -7.87 14.71 10.83
CA VAL A 38 -6.90 14.69 11.94
C VAL A 38 -5.95 13.50 11.79
N LEU A 39 -6.48 12.31 11.49
CA LEU A 39 -5.67 11.12 11.23
C LEU A 39 -4.71 11.33 10.06
N ALA A 40 -5.18 11.91 8.96
CA ALA A 40 -4.34 12.21 7.80
C ALA A 40 -3.20 13.17 8.14
N LEU A 41 -3.47 14.21 8.93
CA LEU A 41 -2.43 15.14 9.39
C LEU A 41 -1.40 14.44 10.29
N LEU A 42 -1.83 13.53 11.17
CA LEU A 42 -0.93 12.73 12.00
C LEU A 42 -0.07 11.80 11.14
N VAL A 43 -0.67 11.12 10.15
CA VAL A 43 0.06 10.26 9.20
C VAL A 43 1.07 11.07 8.40
N PHE A 44 0.67 12.24 7.92
CA PHE A 44 1.57 13.15 7.19
C PHE A 44 2.75 13.60 8.05
N ALA A 45 2.49 14.06 9.29
CA ALA A 45 3.52 14.47 10.23
C ALA A 45 4.47 13.33 10.57
N PHE A 46 3.93 12.12 10.81
CA PHE A 46 4.71 10.92 11.09
C PHE A 46 5.58 10.52 9.89
N ASN A 47 5.00 10.57 8.69
CA ASN A 47 5.75 10.28 7.47
C ASN A 47 6.87 11.28 7.22
N TRP A 48 6.59 12.58 7.38
CA TRP A 48 7.59 13.63 7.26
C TRP A 48 8.74 13.44 8.24
N TRP A 49 8.42 13.15 9.51
CA TRP A 49 9.42 12.86 10.54
C TRP A 49 10.20 11.57 10.22
N GLY A 50 9.49 10.51 9.86
CA GLY A 50 10.07 9.22 9.51
C GLY A 50 11.04 9.32 8.32
N MET A 51 10.66 10.09 7.28
CA MET A 51 11.52 10.40 6.14
C MET A 51 12.83 11.05 6.57
N HIS A 52 12.73 12.06 7.42
CA HIS A 52 13.90 12.79 7.89
C HIS A 52 14.86 11.87 8.66
N VAL A 53 14.32 11.05 9.56
CA VAL A 53 15.10 10.06 10.33
C VAL A 53 15.70 8.99 9.41
N PHE A 54 14.94 8.48 8.46
CA PHE A 54 15.39 7.46 7.51
C PHE A 54 16.49 8.01 6.58
N HIS A 55 16.36 9.24 6.10
CA HIS A 55 17.38 9.89 5.30
C HIS A 55 18.71 10.03 6.06
N GLN A 56 18.65 10.54 7.30
CA GLN A 56 19.85 10.64 8.15
C GLN A 56 20.48 9.28 8.46
N TRP A 57 19.64 8.26 8.69
CA TRP A 57 20.11 6.90 8.96
C TRP A 57 20.83 6.31 7.73
N ILE A 58 20.26 6.48 6.55
CA ILE A 58 20.86 6.02 5.29
C ILE A 58 22.15 6.74 4.99
N GLU A 59 22.19 8.07 5.07
CA GLU A 59 23.42 8.82 4.86
C GLU A 59 24.52 8.35 5.79
N GLY A 60 24.20 8.18 7.09
CA GLY A 60 25.15 7.66 8.07
C GLY A 60 25.63 6.23 7.79
N HIS A 61 24.80 5.37 7.20
CA HIS A 61 25.16 3.99 6.84
C HIS A 61 25.92 3.92 5.52
N LEU A 62 25.57 4.70 4.52
CA LEU A 62 26.31 4.76 3.26
C LEU A 62 27.74 5.24 3.49
N VAL A 63 27.93 6.22 4.37
CA VAL A 63 29.26 6.68 4.79
C VAL A 63 30.02 5.57 5.52
N ARG A 64 29.35 4.83 6.45
CA ARG A 64 29.97 3.73 7.19
C ARG A 64 30.30 2.51 6.34
N LEU A 65 29.50 2.21 5.34
CA LEU A 65 29.74 1.11 4.40
C LEU A 65 30.83 1.43 3.39
N GLY A 66 31.43 2.64 3.47
CA GLY A 66 32.49 3.02 2.58
C GLY A 66 32.09 3.02 1.11
N VAL A 67 30.78 3.29 0.80
CA VAL A 67 30.35 3.32 -0.59
C VAL A 67 31.17 4.33 -1.37
N GLY A 68 31.56 5.45 -0.74
CA GLY A 68 32.53 6.39 -1.30
C GLY A 68 33.93 5.78 -1.47
N GLU A 69 34.40 5.00 -0.47
CA GLU A 69 35.68 4.31 -0.53
C GLU A 69 35.67 3.10 -1.48
N PHE A 70 34.52 2.39 -1.58
CA PHE A 70 34.34 1.28 -2.53
C PHE A 70 34.40 1.80 -3.98
N VAL A 71 33.75 2.90 -4.28
CA VAL A 71 33.85 3.56 -5.61
C VAL A 71 35.27 4.04 -5.84
N SER A 72 35.92 4.71 -4.87
CA SER A 72 37.29 5.18 -5.02
C SER A 72 38.31 4.03 -5.13
N SER A 73 38.11 2.91 -4.43
CA SER A 73 39.01 1.75 -4.54
C SER A 73 39.01 1.08 -5.91
N TRP A 74 37.88 1.12 -6.62
CA TRP A 74 37.81 0.67 -8.01
C TRP A 74 38.52 1.62 -8.96
N THR A 75 38.51 2.91 -8.66
CA THR A 75 39.19 3.93 -9.43
C THR A 75 40.69 3.92 -9.20
N ASP A 76 41.16 3.75 -7.95
CA ASP A 76 42.57 3.68 -7.58
C ASP A 76 43.26 2.44 -8.15
N GLN A 77 42.57 1.29 -8.29
CA GLN A 77 43.15 0.12 -8.97
C GLN A 77 43.34 0.33 -10.48
N ALA A 78 42.55 1.20 -11.11
CA ALA A 78 42.73 1.57 -12.48
C ALA A 78 43.91 2.58 -12.66
N ASP A 79 44.17 3.41 -11.65
CA ASP A 79 45.22 4.45 -11.69
C ASP A 79 46.64 3.88 -11.64
N ILE A 80 46.85 2.70 -11.03
CA ILE A 80 48.22 2.09 -10.91
C ILE A 80 48.78 1.69 -12.30
N GLN A 81 47.94 1.48 -13.31
CA GLN A 81 48.41 1.14 -14.68
C GLN A 81 48.48 2.33 -15.63
N SER A 82 48.00 3.51 -15.23
CA SER A 82 47.77 4.65 -16.17
C SER A 82 48.77 5.81 -16.08
N VAL A 83 49.94 5.62 -15.48
CA VAL A 83 50.98 6.67 -15.33
C VAL A 83 51.58 7.17 -16.69
N GLN A 84 51.12 6.64 -17.82
CA GLN A 84 51.76 7.01 -19.12
C GLN A 84 50.93 7.78 -20.14
N ILE A 85 49.63 8.07 -19.96
CA ILE A 85 48.90 8.79 -21.01
C ILE A 85 47.87 9.79 -20.40
N GLY A 86 48.20 11.07 -20.39
CA GLY A 86 47.39 12.18 -19.85
C GLY A 86 46.01 12.43 -20.49
N GLN A 87 45.54 11.57 -21.40
CA GLN A 87 44.17 11.58 -21.93
C GLN A 87 43.27 10.52 -21.29
N VAL A 88 43.83 9.42 -20.79
CA VAL A 88 43.11 8.33 -20.16
C VAL A 88 42.53 8.78 -18.81
N THR A 89 43.25 9.61 -18.06
CA THR A 89 42.81 10.13 -16.76
C THR A 89 41.51 10.96 -16.80
N ARG A 90 41.31 11.73 -17.91
CA ARG A 90 40.04 12.48 -18.05
C ARG A 90 38.83 11.59 -18.29
N TRP A 91 38.95 10.55 -19.13
CA TRP A 91 37.86 9.63 -19.39
C TRP A 91 37.50 8.80 -18.15
N GLN A 92 38.49 8.38 -17.36
CA GLN A 92 38.25 7.67 -16.10
C GLN A 92 37.51 8.56 -15.11
N SER A 93 37.92 9.81 -14.90
CA SER A 93 37.22 10.70 -13.99
C SER A 93 35.74 10.98 -14.42
N TYR A 94 35.47 11.04 -15.74
CA TYR A 94 34.10 11.16 -16.23
C TYR A 94 33.29 9.88 -16.03
N MET A 95 33.88 8.71 -16.21
CA MET A 95 33.22 7.43 -15.96
C MET A 95 32.90 7.24 -14.49
N ASP A 96 33.81 7.62 -13.60
CA ASP A 96 33.62 7.55 -12.15
C ASP A 96 32.48 8.47 -11.69
N GLN A 97 32.48 9.70 -12.15
CA GLN A 97 31.38 10.64 -11.89
C GLN A 97 30.05 10.13 -12.46
N ALA A 98 30.05 9.55 -13.67
CA ALA A 98 28.84 8.99 -14.26
C ALA A 98 28.32 7.79 -13.44
N VAL A 99 29.20 6.89 -13.01
CA VAL A 99 28.85 5.74 -12.16
C VAL A 99 28.29 6.22 -10.83
N GLU A 100 28.93 7.17 -10.17
CA GLU A 100 28.45 7.76 -8.91
C GLU A 100 27.07 8.40 -9.06
N VAL A 101 26.87 9.18 -10.13
CA VAL A 101 25.56 9.81 -10.41
C VAL A 101 24.49 8.76 -10.67
N VAL A 102 24.81 7.70 -11.44
CA VAL A 102 23.87 6.60 -11.71
C VAL A 102 23.53 5.86 -10.41
N PHE A 103 24.52 5.54 -9.57
CA PHE A 103 24.28 4.90 -8.28
C PHE A 103 23.42 5.75 -7.36
N LYS A 104 23.72 7.04 -7.23
CA LYS A 104 22.90 7.99 -6.46
C LYS A 104 21.48 8.06 -6.98
N PHE A 105 21.31 8.14 -8.30
CA PHE A 105 19.98 8.17 -8.92
C PHE A 105 19.19 6.89 -8.66
N VAL A 106 19.78 5.72 -8.88
CA VAL A 106 19.14 4.42 -8.62
C VAL A 106 18.77 4.31 -7.16
N PHE A 107 19.68 4.70 -6.26
CA PHE A 107 19.42 4.69 -4.83
C PHE A 107 18.24 5.59 -4.43
N TRP A 108 18.19 6.82 -4.98
CA TRP A 108 17.07 7.74 -4.73
C TRP A 108 15.73 7.19 -5.24
N VAL A 109 15.73 6.59 -6.42
CA VAL A 109 14.54 5.93 -6.97
C VAL A 109 14.07 4.80 -6.05
N LEU A 110 14.99 3.96 -5.58
CA LEU A 110 14.67 2.88 -4.65
C LEU A 110 14.19 3.39 -3.29
N ALA A 111 14.78 4.47 -2.78
CA ALA A 111 14.37 5.09 -1.53
C ALA A 111 12.95 5.66 -1.63
N ILE A 112 12.63 6.41 -2.69
CA ILE A 112 11.29 6.94 -2.95
C ILE A 112 10.28 5.79 -3.12
N TRP A 113 10.64 4.75 -3.86
CA TRP A 113 9.78 3.58 -4.04
C TRP A 113 9.49 2.89 -2.69
N PHE A 114 10.51 2.66 -1.86
CA PHE A 114 10.36 2.06 -0.54
C PHE A 114 9.50 2.93 0.38
N GLU A 115 9.68 4.23 0.32
CA GLU A 115 8.88 5.20 1.08
C GLU A 115 7.40 5.14 0.71
N ILE A 116 7.07 5.19 -0.58
CA ILE A 116 5.68 5.10 -1.05
C ILE A 116 5.04 3.79 -0.54
N LYS A 117 5.79 2.68 -0.58
CA LYS A 117 5.35 1.39 -0.05
C LYS A 117 5.12 1.44 1.45
N THR A 118 6.06 1.98 2.20
CA THR A 118 5.97 2.07 3.67
C THR A 118 4.82 2.97 4.11
N MET A 119 4.67 4.14 3.48
CA MET A 119 3.59 5.09 3.80
C MET A 119 2.21 4.45 3.65
N LYS A 120 2.00 3.67 2.62
CA LYS A 120 0.77 2.93 2.36
C LYS A 120 0.38 2.03 3.56
N TYR A 121 1.35 1.30 4.12
CA TYR A 121 1.10 0.39 5.23
C TYR A 121 1.02 1.07 6.59
N VAL A 122 1.76 2.15 6.78
CA VAL A 122 1.59 3.03 7.95
C VAL A 122 0.18 3.61 7.97
N LEU A 123 -0.30 4.10 6.83
CA LEU A 123 -1.67 4.57 6.70
C LEU A 123 -2.69 3.48 7.01
N LEU A 124 -2.49 2.28 6.47
CA LEU A 124 -3.36 1.14 6.71
C LEU A 124 -3.39 0.76 8.20
N ALA A 125 -2.23 0.72 8.86
CA ALA A 125 -2.11 0.43 10.28
C ALA A 125 -2.84 1.44 11.15
N LEU A 126 -2.63 2.73 10.90
CA LEU A 126 -3.24 3.82 11.68
C LEU A 126 -4.73 4.03 11.37
N SER A 127 -5.16 3.75 10.15
CA SER A 127 -6.58 3.83 9.79
C SER A 127 -7.41 2.64 10.25
N GLY A 128 -6.79 1.51 10.57
CA GLY A 128 -7.49 0.27 10.94
C GLY A 128 -8.50 0.43 12.09
N PRO A 129 -8.13 1.00 13.26
CA PRO A 129 -9.07 1.22 14.35
C PRO A 129 -10.21 2.18 13.96
N PHE A 130 -9.91 3.14 13.11
CA PHE A 130 -10.90 4.08 12.62
C PHE A 130 -11.87 3.42 11.63
N VAL A 131 -11.39 2.57 10.73
CA VAL A 131 -12.22 1.75 9.83
C VAL A 131 -13.09 0.80 10.65
N SER A 132 -12.54 0.18 11.70
CA SER A 132 -13.27 -0.68 12.63
C SER A 132 -14.43 0.09 13.27
N TRP A 133 -14.16 1.25 13.85
CA TRP A 133 -15.18 2.10 14.48
C TRP A 133 -16.25 2.57 13.49
N VAL A 134 -15.87 3.08 12.30
CA VAL A 134 -16.82 3.52 11.27
C VAL A 134 -17.70 2.37 10.80
N SER A 135 -17.13 1.18 10.61
CA SER A 135 -17.88 0.00 10.19
C SER A 135 -18.85 -0.47 11.28
N GLU A 136 -18.47 -0.37 12.56
CA GLU A 136 -19.35 -0.68 13.70
C GLU A 136 -20.51 0.31 13.80
N GLN A 137 -20.24 1.62 13.70
CA GLN A 137 -21.28 2.64 13.66
C GLN A 137 -22.23 2.48 12.47
N THR A 138 -21.70 2.07 11.32
CA THR A 138 -22.53 1.80 10.15
C THR A 138 -23.47 0.62 10.40
N GLU A 139 -22.95 -0.47 10.94
CA GLU A 139 -23.71 -1.66 11.30
C GLU A 139 -24.80 -1.35 12.35
N SER A 140 -24.42 -0.61 13.40
CA SER A 140 -25.34 -0.11 14.44
C SER A 140 -26.50 0.71 13.85
N ASN A 141 -26.20 1.63 12.94
CA ASN A 141 -27.23 2.44 12.29
C ASN A 141 -28.18 1.64 11.38
N ILE A 142 -27.75 0.48 10.89
CA ILE A 142 -28.61 -0.39 10.05
C ILE A 142 -29.40 -1.35 10.91
N THR A 143 -28.78 -1.94 11.94
CA THR A 143 -29.40 -2.96 12.79
C THR A 143 -30.20 -2.38 13.95
N GLY A 144 -29.98 -1.10 14.31
CA GLY A 144 -30.57 -0.46 15.49
C GLY A 144 -29.92 -0.87 16.82
N VAL A 145 -28.88 -1.69 16.80
CA VAL A 145 -28.12 -2.09 18.00
C VAL A 145 -27.06 -1.05 18.30
N ALA A 146 -27.10 -0.43 19.49
CA ALA A 146 -26.15 0.63 19.84
C ALA A 146 -24.71 0.11 19.89
N ALA A 147 -23.80 0.83 19.25
CA ALA A 147 -22.36 0.58 19.34
C ALA A 147 -21.79 1.44 20.49
N GLU A 148 -21.25 0.79 21.51
CA GLU A 148 -20.60 1.48 22.64
C GLU A 148 -19.10 1.58 22.39
N PHE A 149 -18.54 2.78 22.51
CA PHE A 149 -17.09 2.97 22.41
C PHE A 149 -16.38 2.33 23.60
N ASN A 150 -15.46 1.41 23.29
CA ASN A 150 -14.62 0.77 24.29
C ASN A 150 -13.14 0.97 23.95
N ALA A 151 -12.44 1.73 24.81
CA ALA A 151 -11.04 2.08 24.61
C ALA A 151 -10.10 0.84 24.58
N LEU A 152 -10.42 -0.23 25.33
CA LEU A 152 -9.63 -1.46 25.33
C LEU A 152 -9.80 -2.23 24.00
N VAL A 153 -11.01 -2.27 23.47
CA VAL A 153 -11.27 -2.87 22.16
C VAL A 153 -10.51 -2.07 21.09
N TRP A 154 -10.60 -0.75 21.14
CA TRP A 154 -9.92 0.12 20.20
C TRP A 154 -8.38 -0.05 20.22
N SER A 155 -7.77 -0.15 21.40
CA SER A 155 -6.32 -0.37 21.52
C SER A 155 -5.89 -1.74 21.00
N ARG A 156 -6.70 -2.78 21.22
CA ARG A 156 -6.47 -4.11 20.65
C ARG A 156 -6.56 -4.08 19.13
N ASP A 157 -7.54 -3.35 18.58
CA ASP A 157 -7.72 -3.20 17.14
C ASP A 157 -6.53 -2.45 16.51
N LEU A 158 -5.96 -1.47 17.21
CA LEU A 158 -4.75 -0.79 16.77
C LEU A 158 -3.57 -1.75 16.66
N ILE A 159 -3.28 -2.51 17.72
CA ILE A 159 -2.18 -3.49 17.73
C ILE A 159 -2.38 -4.51 16.61
N ARG A 160 -3.58 -5.01 16.46
CA ARG A 160 -3.92 -5.96 15.40
C ARG A 160 -3.69 -5.36 14.01
N SER A 161 -4.16 -4.14 13.77
CA SER A 161 -3.97 -3.44 12.50
C SER A 161 -2.50 -3.23 12.17
N VAL A 162 -1.68 -2.89 13.17
CA VAL A 162 -0.22 -2.77 13.00
C VAL A 162 0.40 -4.10 12.60
N VAL A 163 0.09 -5.18 13.33
CA VAL A 163 0.61 -6.52 13.02
C VAL A 163 0.15 -6.99 11.63
N PHE A 164 -1.13 -6.81 11.32
CA PHE A 164 -1.69 -7.20 10.03
C PHE A 164 -1.03 -6.41 8.88
N SER A 165 -0.90 -5.09 9.03
CA SER A 165 -0.25 -4.23 8.04
C SER A 165 1.23 -4.58 7.86
N ALA A 166 1.94 -4.93 8.94
CA ALA A 166 3.32 -5.39 8.85
C ALA A 166 3.45 -6.71 8.06
N ILE A 167 2.58 -7.69 8.32
CA ILE A 167 2.57 -8.95 7.57
C ILE A 167 2.32 -8.70 6.08
N LEU A 168 1.34 -7.86 5.76
CA LEU A 168 1.01 -7.52 4.37
C LEU A 168 2.13 -6.73 3.70
N PHE A 169 2.78 -5.81 4.42
CA PHE A 169 3.94 -5.06 3.95
C PHE A 169 5.07 -6.00 3.53
N PHE A 170 5.48 -6.92 4.39
CA PHE A 170 6.56 -7.85 4.07
C PHE A 170 6.18 -8.80 2.93
N ALA A 171 4.93 -9.25 2.87
CA ALA A 171 4.44 -10.07 1.77
C ALA A 171 4.49 -9.31 0.43
N GLU A 172 4.04 -8.06 0.41
CA GLU A 172 4.08 -7.23 -0.81
C GLU A 172 5.51 -6.88 -1.21
N ILE A 173 6.40 -6.54 -0.26
CA ILE A 173 7.82 -6.31 -0.55
C ILE A 173 8.45 -7.55 -1.18
N ALA A 174 8.20 -8.74 -0.63
CA ALA A 174 8.72 -9.98 -1.19
C ALA A 174 8.25 -10.20 -2.65
N VAL A 175 6.94 -10.02 -2.92
CA VAL A 175 6.40 -10.14 -4.28
C VAL A 175 6.98 -9.06 -5.20
N SER A 176 7.09 -7.82 -4.74
CA SER A 176 7.66 -6.72 -5.53
C SER A 176 9.15 -6.94 -5.85
N MET A 177 9.93 -7.47 -4.90
CA MET A 177 11.33 -7.82 -5.14
C MET A 177 11.48 -8.95 -6.15
N LEU A 178 10.64 -9.99 -6.07
CA LEU A 178 10.62 -11.07 -7.05
C LEU A 178 10.21 -10.56 -8.45
N SER A 179 9.21 -9.68 -8.51
CA SER A 179 8.78 -9.05 -9.77
C SER A 179 9.88 -8.17 -10.36
N LEU A 180 10.53 -7.34 -9.55
CA LEU A 180 11.66 -6.51 -9.99
C LEU A 180 12.81 -7.38 -10.49
N GLY A 181 13.17 -8.43 -9.73
CA GLY A 181 14.19 -9.40 -10.14
C GLY A 181 13.87 -10.06 -11.48
N SER A 182 12.62 -10.48 -11.69
CA SER A 182 12.19 -11.08 -12.95
C SER A 182 12.26 -10.09 -14.13
N VAL A 183 11.92 -8.82 -13.92
CA VAL A 183 12.04 -7.75 -14.89
C VAL A 183 13.52 -7.51 -15.24
N LEU A 184 14.40 -7.38 -14.25
CA LEU A 184 15.82 -7.16 -14.48
C LEU A 184 16.46 -8.33 -15.24
N VAL A 185 16.18 -9.58 -14.84
CA VAL A 185 16.63 -10.77 -15.55
C VAL A 185 16.15 -10.79 -17.00
N SER A 186 14.88 -10.42 -17.22
CA SER A 186 14.32 -10.38 -18.58
C SER A 186 15.01 -9.31 -19.46
N TRP A 187 15.34 -8.15 -18.92
CA TRP A 187 16.07 -7.12 -19.66
C TRP A 187 17.48 -7.55 -20.04
N VAL A 188 18.16 -8.32 -19.19
CA VAL A 188 19.53 -8.79 -19.44
C VAL A 188 19.54 -9.96 -20.43
N PHE A 189 18.70 -10.98 -20.21
CA PHE A 189 18.78 -12.23 -20.95
C PHE A 189 17.77 -12.35 -22.09
N PHE A 190 16.62 -11.64 -21.99
CA PHE A 190 15.51 -11.75 -22.93
C PHE A 190 14.89 -10.36 -23.25
N PRO A 191 15.67 -9.42 -23.82
CA PRO A 191 15.23 -8.03 -24.00
C PRO A 191 13.93 -7.88 -24.81
N ALA A 192 13.67 -8.78 -25.76
CA ALA A 192 12.43 -8.79 -26.54
C ALA A 192 11.18 -9.12 -25.69
N LEU A 193 11.33 -9.84 -24.57
CA LEU A 193 10.25 -10.22 -23.65
C LEU A 193 10.14 -9.26 -22.45
N ALA A 194 11.16 -8.42 -22.22
CA ALA A 194 11.21 -7.51 -21.08
C ALA A 194 9.98 -6.60 -20.92
N PRO A 195 9.40 -6.01 -21.99
CA PRO A 195 8.17 -5.23 -21.89
C PRO A 195 6.99 -6.04 -21.34
N ILE A 196 6.88 -7.32 -21.72
CA ILE A 196 5.80 -8.21 -21.25
C ILE A 196 5.94 -8.46 -19.74
N PHE A 197 7.17 -8.77 -19.27
CA PHE A 197 7.44 -8.94 -17.84
C PHE A 197 7.19 -7.65 -17.06
N SER A 198 7.57 -6.49 -17.60
CA SER A 198 7.33 -5.20 -16.96
C SER A 198 5.84 -4.89 -16.80
N VAL A 199 5.04 -5.08 -17.85
CA VAL A 199 3.58 -4.89 -17.79
C VAL A 199 2.95 -5.91 -16.82
N SER A 200 3.39 -7.16 -16.85
CA SER A 200 2.87 -8.19 -15.93
C SER A 200 3.17 -7.86 -14.48
N ALA A 201 4.35 -7.32 -14.17
CA ALA A 201 4.73 -6.88 -12.83
C ALA A 201 3.83 -5.72 -12.34
N ILE A 202 3.53 -4.74 -13.20
CA ILE A 202 2.61 -3.63 -12.88
C ILE A 202 1.20 -4.17 -12.60
N ILE A 203 0.69 -5.06 -13.45
CA ILE A 203 -0.64 -5.66 -13.25
C ILE A 203 -0.69 -6.43 -11.93
N LEU A 204 0.33 -7.23 -11.63
CA LEU A 204 0.42 -7.98 -10.38
C LEU A 204 0.41 -7.04 -9.16
N GLU A 205 1.15 -5.94 -9.22
CA GLU A 205 1.18 -4.91 -8.18
C GLU A 205 -0.20 -4.29 -7.94
N VAL A 206 -0.90 -3.90 -9.01
CA VAL A 206 -2.26 -3.32 -8.92
C VAL A 206 -3.23 -4.32 -8.31
N VAL A 207 -3.20 -5.58 -8.76
CA VAL A 207 -4.08 -6.65 -8.27
C VAL A 207 -3.82 -6.94 -6.79
N LEU A 208 -2.55 -7.12 -6.42
CA LEU A 208 -2.16 -7.43 -5.05
C LEU A 208 -2.52 -6.29 -4.08
N SER A 209 -2.16 -5.06 -4.43
CA SER A 209 -2.47 -3.90 -3.61
C SER A 209 -3.98 -3.69 -3.45
N SER A 210 -4.75 -3.83 -4.54
CA SER A 210 -6.21 -3.72 -4.48
C SER A 210 -6.82 -4.79 -3.58
N PHE A 211 -6.34 -6.03 -3.66
CA PHE A 211 -6.77 -7.12 -2.79
C PHE A 211 -6.47 -6.82 -1.31
N VAL A 212 -5.25 -6.36 -1.01
CA VAL A 212 -4.79 -6.03 0.34
C VAL A 212 -5.64 -4.93 0.97
N PHE A 213 -5.90 -3.84 0.25
CA PHE A 213 -6.74 -2.75 0.75
C PHE A 213 -8.19 -3.16 0.95
N GLY A 214 -8.73 -3.95 0.01
CA GLY A 214 -10.06 -4.53 0.18
C GLY A 214 -10.13 -5.41 1.42
N MET A 215 -9.16 -6.31 1.60
CA MET A 215 -9.10 -7.19 2.77
C MET A 215 -9.06 -6.41 4.08
N ALA A 216 -8.25 -5.35 4.16
CA ALA A 216 -8.16 -4.50 5.33
C ALA A 216 -9.50 -3.82 5.69
N SER A 217 -10.30 -3.49 4.67
CA SER A 217 -11.63 -2.89 4.87
C SER A 217 -12.68 -3.88 5.36
N PHE A 218 -12.59 -5.15 4.94
CA PHE A 218 -13.51 -6.22 5.36
C PHE A 218 -13.11 -6.86 6.69
N ASP A 219 -11.83 -6.83 7.06
CA ASP A 219 -11.29 -7.53 8.24
C ASP A 219 -12.04 -7.18 9.54
N PRO A 220 -12.35 -5.91 9.86
CA PRO A 220 -13.12 -5.56 11.05
C PRO A 220 -14.54 -6.13 11.05
N VAL A 221 -15.20 -6.20 9.89
CA VAL A 221 -16.56 -6.72 9.75
C VAL A 221 -16.58 -8.23 10.00
N TRP A 222 -15.63 -8.96 9.41
CA TRP A 222 -15.51 -10.41 9.58
C TRP A 222 -15.12 -10.79 10.99
N GLU A 223 -14.31 -9.98 11.67
CA GLU A 223 -13.95 -10.22 13.07
C GLU A 223 -15.16 -10.13 13.99
N ARG A 224 -15.99 -9.09 13.84
CA ARG A 224 -17.23 -8.96 14.64
C ARG A 224 -18.17 -10.14 14.43
N LYS A 225 -18.09 -10.80 13.26
CA LYS A 225 -18.81 -12.06 12.99
C LYS A 225 -18.12 -13.31 13.55
N GLY A 226 -17.08 -13.14 14.36
CA GLY A 226 -16.39 -14.24 15.04
C GLY A 226 -15.47 -15.07 14.13
N LEU A 227 -15.14 -14.59 12.92
CA LEU A 227 -14.23 -15.31 12.03
C LEU A 227 -12.79 -15.22 12.55
N GLY A 228 -12.17 -16.37 12.83
CA GLY A 228 -10.75 -16.45 13.16
C GLY A 228 -9.85 -16.03 11.99
N PHE A 229 -8.59 -15.69 12.26
CA PHE A 229 -7.63 -15.17 11.26
C PHE A 229 -7.56 -16.03 9.98
N ARG A 230 -7.42 -17.37 10.14
CA ARG A 230 -7.33 -18.31 9.01
C ARG A 230 -8.62 -18.32 8.17
N SER A 231 -9.78 -18.28 8.85
CA SER A 231 -11.09 -18.27 8.20
C SER A 231 -11.31 -16.97 7.43
N ARG A 232 -10.84 -15.82 7.96
CA ARG A 232 -10.89 -14.52 7.27
C ARG A 232 -10.07 -14.52 6.00
N PHE A 233 -8.86 -15.11 6.02
CA PHE A 233 -8.03 -15.22 4.83
C PHE A 233 -8.67 -16.14 3.77
N SER A 234 -9.24 -17.28 4.18
CA SER A 234 -9.99 -18.16 3.29
C SER A 234 -11.21 -17.44 2.68
N ARG A 235 -11.93 -16.66 3.49
CA ARG A 235 -13.07 -15.86 3.04
C ARG A 235 -12.63 -14.76 2.07
N ALA A 236 -11.52 -14.09 2.35
CA ALA A 236 -10.94 -13.10 1.46
C ALA A 236 -10.65 -13.67 0.07
N TRP A 237 -10.10 -14.88 0.01
CA TRP A 237 -9.84 -15.54 -1.27
C TRP A 237 -11.13 -15.90 -2.02
N SER A 238 -12.17 -16.33 -1.30
CA SER A 238 -13.49 -16.60 -1.88
C SER A 238 -14.13 -15.32 -2.46
N ASP A 239 -14.05 -14.21 -1.72
CA ASP A 239 -14.65 -12.92 -2.08
C ASP A 239 -13.67 -11.98 -2.83
N LYS A 240 -12.57 -12.51 -3.39
CA LYS A 240 -11.44 -11.75 -3.96
C LYS A 240 -11.86 -10.65 -4.94
N TRP A 241 -12.87 -10.87 -5.75
CA TRP A 241 -13.35 -9.87 -6.73
C TRP A 241 -14.02 -8.69 -6.05
N LYS A 242 -14.76 -8.92 -4.98
CA LYS A 242 -15.37 -7.85 -4.16
C LYS A 242 -14.29 -7.04 -3.45
N LEU A 243 -13.28 -7.74 -2.90
CA LEU A 243 -12.16 -7.08 -2.23
C LEU A 243 -11.37 -6.21 -3.21
N MET A 244 -10.98 -6.77 -4.36
CA MET A 244 -10.24 -6.01 -5.38
C MET A 244 -11.06 -4.82 -5.90
N GLY A 245 -12.36 -4.98 -6.11
CA GLY A 245 -13.25 -3.88 -6.52
C GLY A 245 -13.32 -2.76 -5.47
N LEU A 246 -13.39 -3.11 -4.18
CA LEU A 246 -13.39 -2.13 -3.10
C LEU A 246 -12.00 -1.50 -2.87
N GLY A 247 -10.92 -2.25 -3.03
CA GLY A 247 -9.57 -1.76 -2.80
C GLY A 247 -8.94 -1.00 -3.96
N LEU A 248 -9.39 -1.22 -5.19
CA LEU A 248 -8.81 -0.58 -6.39
C LEU A 248 -8.83 0.96 -6.34
N PRO A 249 -9.92 1.64 -5.98
CA PRO A 249 -9.93 3.10 -5.87
C PRO A 249 -8.88 3.62 -4.88
N PHE A 250 -8.65 2.88 -3.78
CA PHE A 250 -7.62 3.22 -2.81
C PHE A 250 -6.22 3.10 -3.43
N HIS A 251 -5.94 1.98 -4.11
CA HIS A 251 -4.66 1.80 -4.80
C HIS A 251 -4.42 2.89 -5.84
N MET A 252 -5.41 3.18 -6.68
CA MET A 252 -5.31 4.23 -7.72
C MET A 252 -5.07 5.62 -7.13
N ALA A 253 -5.74 5.94 -6.03
CA ALA A 253 -5.53 7.21 -5.35
C ALA A 253 -4.12 7.30 -4.74
N MET A 254 -3.60 6.20 -4.17
CA MET A 254 -2.23 6.16 -3.64
C MET A 254 -1.15 6.17 -4.72
N ALA A 255 -1.47 5.78 -5.95
CA ALA A 255 -0.57 5.85 -7.09
C ALA A 255 -0.46 7.26 -7.69
N THR A 256 -1.38 8.18 -7.35
CA THR A 256 -1.41 9.56 -7.85
C THR A 256 -0.80 10.52 -6.83
N PRO A 257 0.36 11.18 -7.12
CA PRO A 257 1.19 11.85 -6.10
C PRO A 257 0.46 12.89 -5.24
N PHE A 258 -0.37 13.76 -5.81
CA PHE A 258 -1.07 14.81 -5.05
C PHE A 258 -2.30 14.30 -4.30
N ILE A 259 -3.02 13.36 -4.86
CA ILE A 259 -4.24 12.81 -4.28
C ILE A 259 -3.89 11.88 -3.11
N SER A 260 -2.80 11.12 -3.22
CA SER A 260 -2.34 10.20 -2.19
C SER A 260 -1.99 10.91 -0.89
N ALA A 261 -1.35 12.09 -0.98
CA ALA A 261 -0.85 12.79 0.19
C ALA A 261 -1.97 13.37 1.09
N PHE A 262 -3.09 13.79 0.50
CA PHE A 262 -4.11 14.55 1.24
C PHE A 262 -5.50 13.92 1.24
N LEU A 263 -5.98 13.42 0.11
CA LEU A 263 -7.37 12.97 -0.01
C LEU A 263 -7.55 11.48 0.30
N ALA A 264 -6.63 10.63 -0.14
CA ALA A 264 -6.75 9.19 0.08
C ALA A 264 -6.85 8.83 1.57
N PRO A 265 -5.99 9.34 2.47
CA PRO A 265 -6.09 9.06 3.89
C PRO A 265 -7.38 9.53 4.55
N ILE A 266 -8.01 10.58 4.02
CA ILE A 266 -9.20 11.19 4.60
C ILE A 266 -10.46 10.41 4.20
N PHE A 267 -10.64 10.20 2.90
CA PHE A 267 -11.92 9.73 2.40
C PHE A 267 -12.00 8.21 2.24
N LEU A 268 -10.94 7.59 1.76
CA LEU A 268 -11.02 6.20 1.33
C LEU A 268 -11.17 5.19 2.46
N PRO A 269 -10.52 5.32 3.63
CA PRO A 269 -10.76 4.40 4.74
C PRO A 269 -12.22 4.42 5.21
N ILE A 270 -12.85 5.61 5.27
CA ILE A 270 -14.25 5.75 5.65
C ILE A 270 -15.15 5.08 4.61
N LEU A 271 -14.97 5.46 3.35
CA LEU A 271 -15.80 4.93 2.26
C LEU A 271 -15.65 3.42 2.12
N SER A 272 -14.44 2.91 2.29
CA SER A 272 -14.18 1.47 2.22
C SER A 272 -14.77 0.72 3.43
N GLY A 273 -14.68 1.28 4.64
CA GLY A 273 -15.29 0.70 5.84
C GLY A 273 -16.81 0.60 5.75
N VAL A 274 -17.47 1.70 5.37
CA VAL A 274 -18.93 1.72 5.12
C VAL A 274 -19.28 0.76 3.97
N GLY A 275 -18.53 0.81 2.87
CA GLY A 275 -18.76 -0.05 1.70
C GLY A 275 -18.67 -1.54 2.03
N ALA A 276 -17.70 -1.93 2.86
CA ALA A 276 -17.55 -3.32 3.32
C ALA A 276 -18.76 -3.82 4.12
N VAL A 277 -19.28 -3.00 5.05
CA VAL A 277 -20.51 -3.33 5.82
C VAL A 277 -21.69 -3.49 4.87
N LEU A 278 -21.91 -2.54 3.98
CA LEU A 278 -23.04 -2.59 3.04
C LEU A 278 -22.98 -3.82 2.12
N ILE A 279 -21.79 -4.23 1.65
CA ILE A 279 -21.62 -5.44 0.84
C ILE A 279 -21.97 -6.69 1.65
N VAL A 280 -21.47 -6.79 2.90
CA VAL A 280 -21.68 -7.96 3.73
C VAL A 280 -23.16 -8.09 4.10
N MET A 281 -23.81 -7.01 4.56
CA MET A 281 -25.22 -7.01 4.92
C MET A 281 -26.14 -7.32 3.75
N ARG A 282 -25.81 -6.81 2.58
CA ARG A 282 -26.56 -7.14 1.36
C ARG A 282 -26.47 -8.64 1.04
N SER A 283 -25.29 -9.23 1.13
CA SER A 283 -25.10 -10.65 0.85
C SER A 283 -25.83 -11.55 1.83
N GLU A 284 -26.01 -11.12 3.08
CA GLU A 284 -26.78 -11.86 4.09
C GLU A 284 -28.29 -11.77 3.82
N ASN A 285 -28.78 -10.59 3.50
CA ASN A 285 -30.20 -10.43 3.16
C ASN A 285 -30.58 -11.23 1.91
N GLU A 286 -29.71 -11.31 0.89
CA GLU A 286 -29.97 -12.13 -0.30
C GLU A 286 -30.00 -13.64 0.04
N GLN A 287 -29.25 -14.11 1.06
CA GLN A 287 -29.30 -15.50 1.53
C GLN A 287 -30.55 -15.84 2.35
N PHE A 288 -31.20 -14.83 2.98
CA PHE A 288 -32.44 -15.05 3.72
C PHE A 288 -33.68 -15.13 2.80
N TYR A 289 -33.59 -14.66 1.56
CA TYR A 289 -34.70 -14.65 0.59
C TYR A 289 -34.51 -15.66 -0.55
N SER A 290 -33.45 -16.44 -0.55
CA SER A 290 -33.19 -17.55 -1.50
C SER A 290 -33.53 -18.89 -0.89
#